data_8822a804a65be04b943c72468e4d528e
#
_entry.id   8822a804a65be04b943c72468e4d528e
#
_cell.length_a   1.000
_cell.length_b   1.000
_cell.length_c   1.000
_cell.angle_alpha   90.00
_cell.angle_beta   90.00
_cell.angle_gamma   90.00
#
_symmetry.space_group_name_H-M   'P 1'
#
loop_
_entity.id
_entity.type
_entity.pdbx_description
1 polymer ?
#
loop_
_entity_poly.entity_id
_entity_poly.type
_entity_poly.pdbx_seq_one_letter_code
_entity_poly.pdbx_strand_id
1 'polypeptide(L)'
;MPNPLIECVPNFSQGRDVIDALWVNVHLATMTEAAPYGAVDEGALAVCGRKLAWVGKRKALPQEIESRAAKIWDGEGGWITPGLVDCHTHLVYAGTRAHDFELRLRGATYEEIARRGGGIRSTVSATRQADEAELFRQSAQRLLSLIEEGVTTLEIKSGYGLERDTELRMLRVARRLGEAFPVTICPTFLGAHALPPEFEGQADAYINFLCNDLTPEVAAHGLADAVDAFCETIGFTLEQTERIFQSAQRHGLRIKLHAEQLSDQGGAALAARYGALSVDHLEFLSEAGVTAIAESGTVAVLLPGAFYFLGETKLPPVPSLRRAGVPMAVATDCNPGTSPAVSILLMLNMACTLFRLTPEEALAGATRH
;
A
#
# COMPACT_ATOMS: atom_id res chain seq x y z
N MET A 1 -2.60 -29.81 -14.11
CA MET A 1 -2.65 -28.59 -14.89
C MET A 1 -1.30 -27.90 -14.76
N PRO A 2 -0.72 -27.32 -15.82
CA PRO A 2 0.56 -26.61 -15.68
C PRO A 2 0.38 -25.43 -14.73
N ASN A 3 1.37 -25.20 -13.88
CA ASN A 3 1.40 -24.11 -12.90
C ASN A 3 1.39 -22.75 -13.65
N PRO A 4 0.42 -21.86 -13.42
CA PRO A 4 0.32 -20.58 -14.13
C PRO A 4 1.50 -19.64 -13.90
N LEU A 5 2.37 -19.90 -12.92
CA LEU A 5 3.60 -19.14 -12.70
C LEU A 5 4.74 -19.49 -13.69
N ILE A 6 4.55 -20.49 -14.55
CA ILE A 6 5.56 -20.95 -15.52
C ILE A 6 5.10 -20.64 -16.97
N GLU A 7 4.68 -19.41 -17.25
CA GLU A 7 4.39 -18.98 -18.64
C GLU A 7 5.64 -18.60 -19.44
N CYS A 8 6.83 -18.71 -18.88
CA CYS A 8 8.07 -18.53 -19.62
C CYS A 8 9.04 -19.68 -19.33
N VAL A 9 8.77 -20.88 -19.86
CA VAL A 9 9.89 -21.77 -20.17
C VAL A 9 10.67 -21.05 -21.29
N PRO A 10 11.91 -20.58 -21.05
CA PRO A 10 12.71 -19.99 -22.11
C PRO A 10 12.75 -20.99 -23.26
N ASN A 11 12.47 -20.53 -24.46
CA ASN A 11 12.55 -21.40 -25.63
C ASN A 11 14.04 -21.62 -25.95
N PHE A 12 14.66 -22.57 -25.27
CA PHE A 12 16.09 -22.90 -25.36
C PHE A 12 16.53 -23.30 -26.77
N SER A 13 15.58 -23.47 -27.73
CA SER A 13 15.91 -23.85 -29.14
C SER A 13 16.60 -22.73 -29.90
N GLN A 14 16.66 -21.48 -29.44
CA GLN A 14 17.33 -20.36 -30.12
C GLN A 14 18.65 -19.90 -29.48
N GLY A 15 19.17 -20.59 -28.48
CA GLY A 15 20.59 -20.50 -28.09
C GLY A 15 21.04 -19.21 -27.37
N ARG A 16 20.15 -18.32 -26.89
CA ARG A 16 20.52 -17.00 -26.37
C ARG A 16 20.10 -16.69 -24.91
N ASP A 17 19.29 -17.52 -24.27
CA ASP A 17 18.83 -17.21 -22.92
C ASP A 17 19.83 -17.73 -21.88
N VAL A 18 20.63 -16.82 -21.36
CA VAL A 18 21.50 -17.07 -20.19
C VAL A 18 20.60 -17.00 -18.94
N ILE A 19 20.72 -17.97 -18.04
CA ILE A 19 20.12 -17.92 -16.70
C ILE A 19 21.03 -17.04 -15.85
N ASP A 20 20.54 -15.87 -15.43
CA ASP A 20 21.36 -14.91 -14.68
C ASP A 20 21.73 -15.44 -13.30
N ALA A 21 20.75 -16.08 -12.63
CA ALA A 21 20.95 -16.63 -11.30
C ALA A 21 20.06 -17.86 -11.06
N LEU A 22 20.59 -18.81 -10.31
CA LEU A 22 19.92 -20.01 -9.83
C LEU A 22 20.15 -20.12 -8.32
N TRP A 23 19.08 -20.18 -7.54
CA TRP A 23 19.12 -20.52 -6.11
C TRP A 23 18.79 -21.98 -5.92
N VAL A 24 19.64 -22.69 -5.19
CA VAL A 24 19.48 -24.09 -4.81
C VAL A 24 19.55 -24.23 -3.28
N ASN A 25 19.20 -25.39 -2.74
CA ASN A 25 19.16 -25.66 -1.30
C ASN A 25 18.31 -24.60 -0.58
N VAL A 26 17.09 -24.38 -1.09
CA VAL A 26 16.10 -23.43 -0.57
C VAL A 26 14.75 -24.13 -0.38
N HIS A 27 13.93 -23.57 0.49
CA HIS A 27 12.49 -23.80 0.51
C HIS A 27 11.80 -22.60 -0.16
N LEU A 28 10.67 -22.82 -0.82
CA LEU A 28 9.93 -21.76 -1.50
C LEU A 28 8.54 -21.62 -0.87
N ALA A 29 8.17 -20.41 -0.50
CA ALA A 29 6.80 -20.03 -0.20
C ALA A 29 6.26 -19.25 -1.41
N THR A 30 5.70 -19.96 -2.39
CA THR A 30 5.25 -19.36 -3.65
C THR A 30 3.98 -18.53 -3.51
N MET A 31 3.32 -18.64 -2.37
CA MET A 31 2.04 -18.00 -2.05
C MET A 31 0.91 -18.35 -3.04
N THR A 32 1.02 -19.45 -3.76
CA THR A 32 -0.06 -19.99 -4.60
C THR A 32 -1.06 -20.78 -3.75
N GLU A 33 -2.31 -20.90 -4.24
CA GLU A 33 -3.40 -21.54 -3.49
C GLU A 33 -3.34 -23.08 -3.45
N ALA A 34 -2.36 -23.69 -4.11
CA ALA A 34 -2.27 -25.14 -4.25
C ALA A 34 -1.96 -25.90 -2.93
N ALA A 35 -1.37 -25.22 -1.96
CA ALA A 35 -1.02 -25.75 -0.64
C ALA A 35 -0.81 -24.57 0.33
N PRO A 36 -0.81 -24.79 1.66
CA PRO A 36 -0.45 -23.73 2.61
C PRO A 36 0.87 -23.06 2.22
N TYR A 37 0.89 -21.73 2.16
CA TYR A 37 2.00 -20.88 1.65
C TYR A 37 2.42 -21.18 0.20
N GLY A 38 1.74 -22.08 -0.53
CA GLY A 38 2.27 -22.62 -1.79
C GLY A 38 3.64 -23.28 -1.60
N ALA A 39 3.87 -23.96 -0.47
CA ALA A 39 5.18 -24.43 -0.03
C ALA A 39 5.78 -25.48 -0.98
N VAL A 40 7.06 -25.31 -1.31
CA VAL A 40 7.87 -26.26 -2.05
C VAL A 40 9.14 -26.54 -1.25
N ASP A 41 9.17 -27.67 -0.57
CA ASP A 41 10.36 -28.14 0.15
C ASP A 41 11.46 -28.59 -0.85
N GLU A 42 12.72 -28.42 -0.46
CA GLU A 42 13.88 -28.76 -1.31
C GLU A 42 13.72 -28.15 -2.71
N GLY A 43 13.45 -26.85 -2.73
CA GLY A 43 13.18 -26.09 -3.95
C GLY A 43 14.44 -25.61 -4.67
N ALA A 44 14.20 -25.04 -5.84
CA ALA A 44 15.13 -24.19 -6.55
C ALA A 44 14.34 -23.09 -7.30
N LEU A 45 15.02 -21.99 -7.63
CA LEU A 45 14.46 -20.87 -8.36
C LEU A 45 15.49 -20.32 -9.32
N ALA A 46 15.13 -20.18 -10.60
CA ALA A 46 15.99 -19.60 -11.63
C ALA A 46 15.40 -18.32 -12.20
N VAL A 47 16.27 -17.34 -12.48
CA VAL A 47 15.91 -16.01 -13.01
C VAL A 47 16.65 -15.76 -14.33
N CYS A 48 15.91 -15.21 -15.30
CA CYS A 48 16.43 -14.71 -16.57
C CYS A 48 15.89 -13.29 -16.81
N GLY A 49 16.75 -12.30 -16.81
CA GLY A 49 16.37 -10.90 -16.88
C GLY A 49 15.46 -10.50 -15.69
N ARG A 50 14.26 -10.11 -16.01
CA ARG A 50 13.25 -9.69 -15.02
C ARG A 50 12.16 -10.75 -14.77
N LYS A 51 12.38 -11.99 -15.18
CA LYS A 51 11.38 -13.06 -15.12
C LYS A 51 11.92 -14.28 -14.37
N LEU A 52 11.00 -14.98 -13.71
CA LEU A 52 11.28 -16.32 -13.20
C LEU A 52 11.34 -17.30 -14.39
N ALA A 53 12.51 -17.89 -14.59
CA ALA A 53 12.72 -18.88 -15.64
C ALA A 53 12.30 -20.29 -15.19
N TRP A 54 12.40 -20.56 -13.89
CA TRP A 54 11.97 -21.83 -13.31
C TRP A 54 11.72 -21.69 -11.80
N VAL A 55 10.70 -22.38 -11.30
CA VAL A 55 10.34 -22.47 -9.88
C VAL A 55 9.81 -23.87 -9.59
N GLY A 56 10.36 -24.58 -8.62
CA GLY A 56 9.87 -25.91 -8.27
C GLY A 56 10.84 -26.71 -7.39
N LYS A 57 10.58 -28.03 -7.30
CA LYS A 57 11.45 -28.94 -6.53
C LYS A 57 12.79 -29.10 -7.19
N ARG A 58 13.89 -28.98 -6.46
CA ARG A 58 15.28 -29.11 -6.94
C ARG A 58 15.49 -30.37 -7.81
N LYS A 59 14.91 -31.52 -7.41
CA LYS A 59 15.03 -32.78 -8.16
C LYS A 59 14.39 -32.78 -9.55
N ALA A 60 13.49 -31.81 -9.81
CA ALA A 60 12.82 -31.65 -11.10
C ALA A 60 13.45 -30.54 -11.94
N LEU A 61 14.52 -29.90 -11.46
CA LEU A 61 15.22 -28.84 -12.20
C LEU A 61 15.85 -29.40 -13.47
N PRO A 62 15.54 -28.85 -14.66
CA PRO A 62 16.19 -29.26 -15.91
C PRO A 62 17.69 -29.00 -15.86
N GLN A 63 18.50 -29.99 -16.33
CA GLN A 63 19.96 -29.89 -16.34
C GLN A 63 20.45 -28.71 -17.20
N GLU A 64 19.69 -28.36 -18.23
CA GLU A 64 19.98 -27.24 -19.14
C GLU A 64 19.93 -25.89 -18.39
N ILE A 65 19.03 -25.73 -17.42
CA ILE A 65 18.95 -24.50 -16.58
C ILE A 65 20.19 -24.41 -15.70
N GLU A 66 20.53 -25.50 -15.04
CA GLU A 66 21.68 -25.53 -14.13
C GLU A 66 23.00 -25.29 -14.87
N SER A 67 23.21 -25.95 -16.03
CA SER A 67 24.43 -25.80 -16.81
C SER A 67 24.62 -24.43 -17.47
N ARG A 68 23.52 -23.65 -17.62
CA ARG A 68 23.51 -22.30 -18.22
C ARG A 68 23.45 -21.18 -17.17
N ALA A 69 23.37 -21.51 -15.87
CA ALA A 69 23.32 -20.51 -14.83
C ALA A 69 24.67 -19.78 -14.73
N ALA A 70 24.64 -18.47 -14.92
CA ALA A 70 25.82 -17.60 -14.77
C ALA A 70 26.29 -17.55 -13.31
N LYS A 71 25.34 -17.65 -12.37
CA LYS A 71 25.62 -17.65 -10.92
C LYS A 71 24.69 -18.63 -10.22
N ILE A 72 25.26 -19.46 -9.36
CA ILE A 72 24.52 -20.39 -8.50
C ILE A 72 24.72 -19.96 -7.06
N TRP A 73 23.60 -19.82 -6.34
CA TRP A 73 23.58 -19.46 -4.93
C TRP A 73 23.07 -20.65 -4.11
N ASP A 74 23.82 -21.00 -3.06
CA ASP A 74 23.31 -21.91 -2.03
C ASP A 74 22.52 -21.10 -1.01
N GLY A 75 21.27 -21.44 -0.83
CA GLY A 75 20.38 -20.77 0.12
C GLY A 75 20.41 -21.37 1.53
N GLU A 76 21.32 -22.33 1.79
CA GLU A 76 21.58 -22.89 3.14
C GLU A 76 20.32 -23.41 3.87
N GLY A 77 19.30 -23.88 3.10
CA GLY A 77 18.04 -24.33 3.64
C GLY A 77 17.07 -23.20 4.03
N GLY A 78 17.37 -21.96 3.63
CA GLY A 78 16.50 -20.81 3.87
C GLY A 78 15.22 -20.82 3.02
N TRP A 79 14.26 -19.97 3.40
CA TRP A 79 13.03 -19.76 2.65
C TRP A 79 13.13 -18.58 1.70
N ILE A 80 12.61 -18.75 0.48
CA ILE A 80 12.39 -17.65 -0.46
C ILE A 80 10.88 -17.39 -0.56
N THR A 81 10.48 -16.13 -0.34
CA THR A 81 9.12 -15.63 -0.51
C THR A 81 9.06 -14.68 -1.72
N PRO A 82 7.88 -14.35 -2.26
CA PRO A 82 7.73 -13.16 -3.09
C PRO A 82 8.21 -11.92 -2.33
N GLY A 83 8.68 -10.91 -3.06
CA GLY A 83 9.02 -9.63 -2.46
C GLY A 83 7.80 -9.01 -1.78
N LEU A 84 8.00 -8.36 -0.63
CA LEU A 84 6.90 -7.78 0.14
C LEU A 84 6.33 -6.56 -0.57
N VAL A 85 5.03 -6.36 -0.41
CA VAL A 85 4.25 -5.23 -0.93
C VAL A 85 3.69 -4.44 0.25
N ASP A 86 3.98 -3.15 0.32
CA ASP A 86 3.32 -2.23 1.24
C ASP A 86 2.34 -1.35 0.45
N CYS A 87 1.08 -1.72 0.47
CA CYS A 87 0.06 -1.16 -0.42
C CYS A 87 -0.65 0.08 0.12
N HIS A 88 -0.22 0.63 1.27
CA HIS A 88 -0.78 1.84 1.85
C HIS A 88 0.25 2.59 2.68
N THR A 89 0.79 3.67 2.13
CA THR A 89 1.69 4.57 2.86
C THR A 89 1.46 6.03 2.52
N HIS A 90 1.79 6.92 3.47
CA HIS A 90 1.92 8.36 3.29
C HIS A 90 3.40 8.76 3.45
N LEU A 91 4.31 8.02 2.81
CA LEU A 91 5.75 8.08 3.05
C LEU A 91 6.36 9.47 2.77
N VAL A 92 5.78 10.24 1.83
CA VAL A 92 6.28 11.57 1.44
C VAL A 92 5.63 12.64 2.31
N TYR A 93 6.37 13.10 3.30
CA TYR A 93 6.01 14.23 4.17
C TYR A 93 7.26 14.84 4.80
N ALA A 94 7.15 16.07 5.30
CA ALA A 94 8.16 16.71 6.13
C ALA A 94 7.67 16.91 7.58
N GLY A 95 8.63 17.10 8.48
CA GLY A 95 8.37 17.32 9.90
C GLY A 95 8.12 16.03 10.68
N THR A 96 7.64 16.21 11.92
CA THR A 96 7.34 15.12 12.86
C THR A 96 6.15 15.48 13.75
N ARG A 97 5.42 14.47 14.21
CA ARG A 97 4.29 14.61 15.14
C ARG A 97 4.60 14.07 16.55
N ALA A 98 5.89 13.89 16.88
CA ALA A 98 6.32 13.38 18.18
C ALA A 98 5.78 14.22 19.36
N HIS A 99 5.73 15.55 19.21
CA HIS A 99 5.17 16.44 20.21
C HIS A 99 3.67 16.24 20.41
N ASP A 100 2.91 16.05 19.32
CA ASP A 100 1.47 15.75 19.40
C ASP A 100 1.22 14.44 20.14
N PHE A 101 2.06 13.44 19.90
CA PHE A 101 2.01 12.14 20.59
C PHE A 101 2.26 12.31 22.10
N GLU A 102 3.30 13.06 22.48
CA GLU A 102 3.58 13.35 23.88
C GLU A 102 2.42 14.09 24.57
N LEU A 103 1.83 15.11 23.93
CA LEU A 103 0.67 15.81 24.43
C LEU A 103 -0.53 14.89 24.66
N ARG A 104 -0.80 13.98 23.72
CA ARG A 104 -1.87 12.98 23.82
C ARG A 104 -1.65 12.05 25.02
N LEU A 105 -0.43 11.57 25.23
CA LEU A 105 -0.07 10.72 26.38
C LEU A 105 -0.22 11.47 27.71
N ARG A 106 -0.08 12.79 27.70
CA ARG A 106 -0.33 13.66 28.87
C ARG A 106 -1.81 14.01 29.05
N GLY A 107 -2.71 13.46 28.23
CA GLY A 107 -4.15 13.64 28.34
C GLY A 107 -4.74 14.82 27.57
N ALA A 108 -3.95 15.47 26.70
CA ALA A 108 -4.49 16.51 25.83
C ALA A 108 -5.48 15.92 24.83
N THR A 109 -6.61 16.59 24.65
CA THR A 109 -7.62 16.19 23.65
C THR A 109 -7.16 16.53 22.22
N TYR A 110 -7.79 15.88 21.26
CA TYR A 110 -7.54 16.19 19.83
C TYR A 110 -7.77 17.69 19.53
N GLU A 111 -8.84 18.27 20.10
CA GLU A 111 -9.14 19.70 19.90
C GLU A 111 -8.07 20.63 20.50
N GLU A 112 -7.52 20.28 21.67
CA GLU A 112 -6.45 21.06 22.31
C GLU A 112 -5.17 21.01 21.48
N ILE A 113 -4.83 19.84 20.94
CA ILE A 113 -3.69 19.65 20.05
C ILE A 113 -3.90 20.47 18.76
N ALA A 114 -5.09 20.36 18.15
CA ALA A 114 -5.41 21.10 16.92
C ALA A 114 -5.37 22.63 17.12
N ARG A 115 -5.90 23.14 18.25
CA ARG A 115 -5.85 24.57 18.59
C ARG A 115 -4.42 25.10 18.79
N ARG A 116 -3.50 24.23 19.18
CA ARG A 116 -2.07 24.57 19.30
C ARG A 116 -1.31 24.44 17.98
N GLY A 117 -2.01 24.25 16.87
CA GLY A 117 -1.42 24.09 15.53
C GLY A 117 -0.87 22.70 15.23
N GLY A 118 -1.17 21.70 16.08
CA GLY A 118 -0.84 20.29 15.85
C GLY A 118 -1.83 19.60 14.88
N GLY A 119 -1.81 18.30 14.87
CA GLY A 119 -2.63 17.50 13.97
C GLY A 119 -2.11 17.51 12.54
N ILE A 120 -2.98 17.16 11.59
CA ILE A 120 -2.62 17.12 10.16
C ILE A 120 -2.12 18.49 9.66
N ARG A 121 -2.62 19.59 10.24
CA ARG A 121 -2.22 20.96 9.86
C ARG A 121 -0.72 21.22 10.06
N SER A 122 -0.10 20.64 11.10
CA SER A 122 1.34 20.79 11.32
C SER A 122 2.16 20.06 10.26
N THR A 123 1.73 18.85 9.86
CA THR A 123 2.37 18.11 8.77
C THR A 123 2.20 18.83 7.43
N VAL A 124 1.00 19.33 7.13
CA VAL A 124 0.74 20.14 5.91
C VAL A 124 1.65 21.37 5.87
N SER A 125 1.73 22.11 6.96
CA SER A 125 2.60 23.31 7.03
C SER A 125 4.06 22.96 6.80
N ALA A 126 4.59 21.92 7.45
CA ALA A 126 5.97 21.48 7.27
C ALA A 126 6.24 20.98 5.85
N THR A 127 5.30 20.24 5.24
CA THR A 127 5.43 19.70 3.89
C THR A 127 5.38 20.81 2.83
N ARG A 128 4.53 21.82 3.00
CA ARG A 128 4.47 22.99 2.13
C ARG A 128 5.77 23.80 2.16
N GLN A 129 6.41 23.91 3.33
CA GLN A 129 7.67 24.66 3.52
C GLN A 129 8.90 23.90 3.00
N ALA A 130 8.86 22.57 2.96
CA ALA A 130 9.96 21.77 2.47
C ALA A 130 10.08 21.84 0.94
N ASP A 131 11.29 22.00 0.44
CA ASP A 131 11.56 21.87 -0.99
C ASP A 131 11.57 20.38 -1.43
N GLU A 132 11.67 20.15 -2.73
CA GLU A 132 11.64 18.79 -3.30
C GLU A 132 12.85 17.95 -2.85
N ALA A 133 14.01 18.57 -2.65
CA ALA A 133 15.21 17.89 -2.22
C ALA A 133 15.08 17.39 -0.77
N GLU A 134 14.53 18.22 0.11
CA GLU A 134 14.30 17.86 1.51
C GLU A 134 13.22 16.80 1.65
N LEU A 135 12.10 16.90 0.90
CA LEU A 135 11.08 15.86 0.86
C LEU A 135 11.65 14.52 0.39
N PHE A 136 12.46 14.55 -0.68
CA PHE A 136 13.13 13.35 -1.18
C PHE A 136 14.07 12.74 -0.13
N ARG A 137 14.91 13.56 0.50
CA ARG A 137 15.89 13.10 1.51
C ARG A 137 15.21 12.42 2.70
N GLN A 138 14.16 13.05 3.26
CA GLN A 138 13.44 12.47 4.40
C GLN A 138 12.68 11.18 4.01
N SER A 139 12.07 11.18 2.83
CA SER A 139 11.33 10.01 2.34
C SER A 139 12.24 8.85 1.98
N ALA A 140 13.42 9.11 1.42
CA ALA A 140 14.42 8.09 1.12
C ALA A 140 14.89 7.33 2.36
N GLN A 141 15.04 8.01 3.51
CA GLN A 141 15.41 7.36 4.77
C GLN A 141 14.33 6.35 5.22
N ARG A 142 13.04 6.72 5.13
CA ARG A 142 11.93 5.81 5.46
C ARG A 142 11.84 4.66 4.47
N LEU A 143 12.00 4.95 3.18
CA LEU A 143 11.99 3.95 2.12
C LEU A 143 13.07 2.88 2.30
N LEU A 144 14.29 3.30 2.65
CA LEU A 144 15.41 2.36 2.88
C LEU A 144 15.08 1.36 3.98
N SER A 145 14.47 1.79 5.09
CA SER A 145 14.08 0.87 6.16
C SER A 145 13.07 -0.20 5.67
N LEU A 146 12.13 0.16 4.80
CA LEU A 146 11.19 -0.80 4.22
C LEU A 146 11.87 -1.73 3.21
N ILE A 147 12.79 -1.22 2.39
CA ILE A 147 13.59 -2.05 1.45
C ILE A 147 14.46 -3.05 2.22
N GLU A 148 15.07 -2.67 3.33
CA GLU A 148 15.87 -3.54 4.19
C GLU A 148 15.06 -4.70 4.78
N GLU A 149 13.75 -4.52 4.95
CA GLU A 149 12.82 -5.59 5.36
C GLU A 149 12.28 -6.45 4.19
N GLY A 150 12.69 -6.16 2.95
CA GLY A 150 12.30 -6.94 1.77
C GLY A 150 11.09 -6.39 1.01
N VAL A 151 10.69 -5.13 1.24
CA VAL A 151 9.67 -4.48 0.42
C VAL A 151 10.23 -4.20 -0.98
N THR A 152 9.54 -4.70 -1.99
CA THR A 152 9.90 -4.55 -3.41
C THR A 152 8.89 -3.72 -4.19
N THR A 153 7.71 -3.50 -3.62
CA THR A 153 6.65 -2.67 -4.20
C THR A 153 6.00 -1.85 -3.09
N LEU A 154 5.86 -0.55 -3.32
CA LEU A 154 5.33 0.38 -2.34
C LEU A 154 4.32 1.33 -2.99
N GLU A 155 3.16 1.50 -2.37
CA GLU A 155 2.24 2.59 -2.69
C GLU A 155 2.61 3.82 -1.87
N ILE A 156 2.66 4.98 -2.51
CA ILE A 156 2.90 6.27 -1.84
C ILE A 156 1.79 7.26 -2.19
N LYS A 157 1.04 7.68 -1.17
CA LYS A 157 0.01 8.70 -1.29
C LYS A 157 0.61 10.10 -1.13
N SER A 158 0.07 11.07 -1.87
CA SER A 158 0.18 12.49 -1.53
C SER A 158 -0.79 12.86 -0.38
N GLY A 159 -1.28 14.08 -0.27
CA GLY A 159 -2.33 14.44 0.69
C GLY A 159 -1.84 15.21 1.91
N TYR A 160 -0.59 15.67 1.92
CA TYR A 160 -0.09 16.64 2.88
C TYR A 160 0.28 17.99 2.25
N GLY A 161 0.00 18.18 0.97
CA GLY A 161 0.04 19.46 0.32
C GLY A 161 -1.26 20.23 0.49
N LEU A 162 -2.35 19.59 0.11
CA LEU A 162 -3.72 20.11 0.07
C LEU A 162 -3.82 21.40 -0.76
N GLU A 163 -2.83 21.63 -1.61
CA GLU A 163 -2.73 22.69 -2.59
C GLU A 163 -1.98 22.18 -3.83
N ARG A 164 -2.14 22.85 -4.96
CA ARG A 164 -1.63 22.41 -6.27
C ARG A 164 -0.14 22.09 -6.25
N ASP A 165 0.68 23.09 -5.92
CA ASP A 165 2.14 23.00 -6.12
C ASP A 165 2.78 21.93 -5.22
N THR A 166 2.29 21.81 -3.99
CA THR A 166 2.83 20.85 -3.03
C THR A 166 2.35 19.43 -3.32
N GLU A 167 1.07 19.21 -3.71
CA GLU A 167 0.58 17.89 -4.11
C GLU A 167 1.38 17.35 -5.32
N LEU A 168 1.56 18.18 -6.36
CA LEU A 168 2.37 17.80 -7.53
C LEU A 168 3.83 17.53 -7.15
N ARG A 169 4.41 18.33 -6.24
CA ARG A 169 5.77 18.11 -5.72
C ARG A 169 5.90 16.79 -4.99
N MET A 170 4.94 16.44 -4.11
CA MET A 170 4.90 15.15 -3.40
C MET A 170 4.86 13.97 -4.36
N LEU A 171 4.01 14.03 -5.38
CA LEU A 171 3.89 12.98 -6.39
C LEU A 171 5.17 12.85 -7.25
N ARG A 172 5.81 13.98 -7.62
CA ARG A 172 7.13 13.93 -8.28
C ARG A 172 8.19 13.28 -7.41
N VAL A 173 8.22 13.60 -6.12
CA VAL A 173 9.13 12.94 -5.17
C VAL A 173 8.87 11.43 -5.11
N ALA A 174 7.60 11.00 -5.08
CA ALA A 174 7.24 9.59 -5.10
C ALA A 174 7.77 8.88 -6.37
N ARG A 175 7.56 9.46 -7.57
CA ARG A 175 8.12 8.91 -8.83
C ARG A 175 9.64 8.83 -8.79
N ARG A 176 10.30 9.90 -8.35
CA ARG A 176 11.76 9.98 -8.25
C ARG A 176 12.36 8.95 -7.29
N LEU A 177 11.66 8.59 -6.21
CA LEU A 177 12.08 7.50 -5.32
C LEU A 177 12.13 6.16 -6.06
N GLY A 178 11.13 5.86 -6.90
CA GLY A 178 11.13 4.65 -7.73
C GLY A 178 12.22 4.63 -8.82
N GLU A 179 12.68 5.80 -9.27
CA GLU A 179 13.81 5.92 -10.20
C GLU A 179 15.16 5.74 -9.49
N ALA A 180 15.26 6.18 -8.24
CA ALA A 180 16.52 6.20 -7.49
C ALA A 180 16.82 4.89 -6.73
N PHE A 181 15.80 4.10 -6.40
CA PHE A 181 15.93 2.89 -5.60
C PHE A 181 15.37 1.66 -6.33
N PRO A 182 15.89 0.45 -6.05
CA PRO A 182 15.43 -0.80 -6.70
C PRO A 182 14.08 -1.29 -6.13
N VAL A 183 13.06 -0.44 -6.21
CA VAL A 183 11.71 -0.70 -5.72
C VAL A 183 10.68 -0.16 -6.72
N THR A 184 9.56 -0.84 -6.86
CA THR A 184 8.44 -0.33 -7.66
C THR A 184 7.62 0.62 -6.79
N ILE A 185 7.44 1.86 -7.23
CA ILE A 185 6.57 2.84 -6.55
C ILE A 185 5.30 3.03 -7.35
N CYS A 186 4.14 2.96 -6.67
CA CYS A 186 2.81 3.22 -7.19
C CYS A 186 2.26 4.49 -6.52
N PRO A 187 2.43 5.69 -7.10
CA PRO A 187 1.91 6.91 -6.48
C PRO A 187 0.39 7.00 -6.56
N THR A 188 -0.22 7.44 -5.46
CA THR A 188 -1.66 7.68 -5.33
C THR A 188 -1.91 9.16 -5.00
N PHE A 189 -2.77 9.81 -5.78
CA PHE A 189 -3.18 11.18 -5.49
C PHE A 189 -4.27 11.20 -4.42
N LEU A 190 -3.97 11.77 -3.27
CA LEU A 190 -4.87 11.91 -2.12
C LEU A 190 -5.14 13.39 -1.78
N GLY A 191 -5.48 14.22 -2.78
CA GLY A 191 -5.87 15.61 -2.52
C GLY A 191 -7.06 15.73 -1.59
N ALA A 192 -7.97 14.76 -1.62
CA ALA A 192 -9.13 14.68 -0.72
C ALA A 192 -8.81 13.98 0.62
N HIS A 193 -7.69 14.34 1.27
CA HIS A 193 -7.29 13.83 2.58
C HIS A 193 -7.89 14.64 3.73
N ALA A 194 -7.87 15.95 3.62
CA ALA A 194 -8.49 16.88 4.59
C ALA A 194 -8.85 18.18 3.90
N LEU A 195 -9.72 18.95 4.53
CA LEU A 195 -10.05 20.29 4.04
C LEU A 195 -8.95 21.28 4.48
N PRO A 196 -8.25 21.96 3.52
CA PRO A 196 -7.24 22.94 3.88
C PRO A 196 -7.85 24.22 4.44
N PRO A 197 -7.11 24.97 5.25
CA PRO A 197 -7.63 26.20 5.90
C PRO A 197 -8.17 27.23 4.91
N GLU A 198 -7.60 27.32 3.70
CA GLU A 198 -8.01 28.24 2.65
C GLU A 198 -9.43 27.99 2.14
N PHE A 199 -9.93 26.76 2.34
CA PHE A 199 -11.28 26.35 1.97
C PHE A 199 -12.16 26.05 3.20
N GLU A 200 -11.82 26.55 4.39
CA GLU A 200 -12.63 26.33 5.59
C GLU A 200 -14.08 26.73 5.36
N GLY A 201 -15.03 25.81 5.62
CA GLY A 201 -16.45 25.98 5.33
C GLY A 201 -16.86 25.89 3.84
N GLN A 202 -15.93 25.59 2.93
CA GLN A 202 -16.14 25.55 1.49
C GLN A 202 -15.72 24.20 0.87
N ALA A 203 -16.10 23.08 1.51
CA ALA A 203 -15.67 21.74 1.08
C ALA A 203 -16.03 21.46 -0.39
N ASP A 204 -17.23 21.87 -0.87
CA ASP A 204 -17.64 21.67 -2.25
C ASP A 204 -16.80 22.47 -3.24
N ALA A 205 -16.35 23.67 -2.88
CA ALA A 205 -15.44 24.46 -3.72
C ALA A 205 -14.06 23.77 -3.83
N TYR A 206 -13.57 23.20 -2.72
CA TYR A 206 -12.35 22.42 -2.72
C TYR A 206 -12.47 21.16 -3.59
N ILE A 207 -13.57 20.41 -3.45
CA ILE A 207 -13.82 19.23 -4.30
C ILE A 207 -13.94 19.62 -5.77
N ASN A 208 -14.56 20.76 -6.10
CA ASN A 208 -14.57 21.28 -7.47
C ASN A 208 -13.15 21.53 -7.99
N PHE A 209 -12.30 22.18 -7.20
CA PHE A 209 -10.88 22.40 -7.54
C PHE A 209 -10.14 21.06 -7.76
N LEU A 210 -10.32 20.09 -6.87
CA LEU A 210 -9.68 18.78 -7.05
C LEU A 210 -10.15 18.08 -8.33
N CYS A 211 -11.46 18.07 -8.60
CA CYS A 211 -12.05 17.36 -9.74
C CYS A 211 -11.77 18.00 -11.09
N ASN A 212 -11.78 19.34 -11.16
CA ASN A 212 -11.77 20.07 -12.44
C ASN A 212 -10.39 20.58 -12.81
N ASP A 213 -9.51 20.79 -11.83
CA ASP A 213 -8.18 21.38 -12.05
C ASP A 213 -7.05 20.39 -11.72
N LEU A 214 -7.03 19.83 -10.50
CA LEU A 214 -5.85 19.12 -10.04
C LEU A 214 -5.80 17.65 -10.48
N THR A 215 -6.92 16.91 -10.43
CA THR A 215 -6.97 15.50 -10.93
C THR A 215 -6.64 15.41 -12.43
N PRO A 216 -7.20 16.28 -13.32
CA PRO A 216 -6.80 16.33 -14.72
C PRO A 216 -5.30 16.58 -14.92
N GLU A 217 -4.72 17.50 -14.15
CA GLU A 217 -3.31 17.83 -14.24
C GLU A 217 -2.42 16.68 -13.79
N VAL A 218 -2.73 16.04 -12.67
CA VAL A 218 -2.04 14.85 -12.16
C VAL A 218 -2.04 13.74 -13.20
N ALA A 219 -3.19 13.48 -13.82
CA ALA A 219 -3.33 12.47 -14.87
C ALA A 219 -2.55 12.83 -16.14
N ALA A 220 -2.66 14.07 -16.61
CA ALA A 220 -1.97 14.55 -17.82
C ALA A 220 -0.44 14.45 -17.72
N HIS A 221 0.11 14.62 -16.52
CA HIS A 221 1.54 14.48 -16.26
C HIS A 221 1.97 13.06 -15.86
N GLY A 222 1.05 12.09 -15.76
CA GLY A 222 1.36 10.72 -15.36
C GLY A 222 1.94 10.61 -13.94
N LEU A 223 1.54 11.52 -13.04
CA LEU A 223 2.13 11.60 -11.69
C LEU A 223 1.55 10.60 -10.72
N ALA A 224 0.32 10.12 -10.92
CA ALA A 224 -0.30 9.11 -10.09
C ALA A 224 -0.88 7.97 -10.92
N ASP A 225 -0.99 6.80 -10.30
CA ASP A 225 -1.59 5.58 -10.86
C ASP A 225 -3.02 5.39 -10.34
N ALA A 226 -3.34 6.01 -9.20
CA ALA A 226 -4.63 5.96 -8.54
C ALA A 226 -4.99 7.28 -7.87
N VAL A 227 -6.27 7.42 -7.53
CA VAL A 227 -6.81 8.48 -6.67
C VAL A 227 -7.39 7.84 -5.41
N ASP A 228 -7.26 8.52 -4.29
CA ASP A 228 -7.81 8.13 -3.00
C ASP A 228 -8.55 9.32 -2.37
N ALA A 229 -9.44 9.04 -1.43
CA ALA A 229 -10.15 10.05 -0.64
C ALA A 229 -10.34 9.54 0.80
N PHE A 230 -10.55 10.46 1.73
CA PHE A 230 -10.91 10.15 3.11
C PHE A 230 -12.40 10.39 3.32
N CYS A 231 -13.20 9.30 3.19
CA CYS A 231 -14.65 9.32 3.36
C CYS A 231 -15.02 9.07 4.82
N GLU A 232 -15.16 10.14 5.59
CA GLU A 232 -15.43 10.08 7.02
C GLU A 232 -16.17 11.34 7.51
N THR A 233 -16.76 11.28 8.71
CA THR A 233 -17.45 12.41 9.33
C THR A 233 -16.59 13.66 9.50
N ILE A 234 -15.28 13.47 9.67
CA ILE A 234 -14.29 14.56 9.77
C ILE A 234 -13.56 14.82 8.44
N GLY A 235 -13.83 14.02 7.42
CA GLY A 235 -13.27 14.11 6.07
C GLY A 235 -14.29 14.64 5.07
N PHE A 236 -14.52 13.86 4.03
CA PHE A 236 -15.45 14.21 2.95
C PHE A 236 -16.69 13.31 2.96
N THR A 237 -17.82 13.85 2.51
CA THR A 237 -19.08 13.11 2.43
C THR A 237 -19.06 12.08 1.32
N LEU A 238 -20.04 11.16 1.34
CA LEU A 238 -20.20 10.16 0.32
C LEU A 238 -20.38 10.78 -1.08
N GLU A 239 -21.19 11.84 -1.19
CA GLU A 239 -21.42 12.57 -2.46
C GLU A 239 -20.15 13.26 -2.96
N GLN A 240 -19.38 13.85 -2.06
CA GLN A 240 -18.10 14.48 -2.40
C GLN A 240 -17.08 13.44 -2.88
N THR A 241 -17.01 12.30 -2.19
CA THR A 241 -16.18 11.16 -2.57
C THR A 241 -16.56 10.61 -3.93
N GLU A 242 -17.87 10.47 -4.21
CA GLU A 242 -18.35 10.00 -5.52
C GLU A 242 -17.91 10.93 -6.67
N ARG A 243 -17.92 12.24 -6.46
CA ARG A 243 -17.43 13.22 -7.45
C ARG A 243 -15.93 13.04 -7.73
N ILE A 244 -15.12 12.75 -6.71
CA ILE A 244 -13.69 12.41 -6.87
C ILE A 244 -13.54 11.14 -7.73
N PHE A 245 -14.32 10.08 -7.46
CA PHE A 245 -14.28 8.83 -8.22
C PHE A 245 -14.68 9.03 -9.69
N GLN A 246 -15.72 9.80 -9.95
CA GLN A 246 -16.13 10.16 -11.30
C GLN A 246 -15.03 10.93 -12.03
N SER A 247 -14.33 11.84 -11.35
CA SER A 247 -13.20 12.56 -11.93
C SER A 247 -12.04 11.59 -12.22
N ALA A 248 -11.68 10.73 -11.28
CA ALA A 248 -10.64 9.72 -11.47
C ALA A 248 -10.90 8.84 -12.71
N GLN A 249 -12.11 8.28 -12.84
CA GLN A 249 -12.48 7.43 -13.97
C GLN A 249 -12.41 8.17 -15.31
N ARG A 250 -12.88 9.43 -15.37
CA ARG A 250 -12.78 10.24 -16.60
C ARG A 250 -11.35 10.43 -17.08
N HIS A 251 -10.39 10.39 -16.16
CA HIS A 251 -8.96 10.60 -16.44
C HIS A 251 -8.14 9.29 -16.43
N GLY A 252 -8.82 8.12 -16.36
CA GLY A 252 -8.16 6.81 -16.42
C GLY A 252 -7.36 6.43 -15.18
N LEU A 253 -7.59 7.11 -14.03
CA LEU A 253 -6.97 6.80 -12.77
C LEU A 253 -7.78 5.73 -12.01
N ARG A 254 -7.08 4.81 -11.35
CA ARG A 254 -7.67 3.78 -10.49
C ARG A 254 -8.16 4.41 -9.19
N ILE A 255 -8.98 3.69 -8.44
CA ILE A 255 -9.62 4.21 -7.22
C ILE A 255 -9.18 3.40 -6.01
N LYS A 256 -8.90 4.08 -4.92
CA LYS A 256 -8.74 3.56 -3.56
C LYS A 256 -9.59 4.41 -2.61
N LEU A 257 -9.81 3.97 -1.38
CA LEU A 257 -10.57 4.74 -0.40
C LEU A 257 -10.13 4.43 1.04
N HIS A 258 -9.84 5.48 1.83
CA HIS A 258 -9.90 5.40 3.29
C HIS A 258 -11.38 5.40 3.69
N ALA A 259 -11.87 4.32 4.28
CA ALA A 259 -13.28 4.13 4.56
C ALA A 259 -13.52 3.42 5.89
N GLU A 260 -14.62 3.78 6.54
CA GLU A 260 -15.12 3.10 7.73
C GLU A 260 -14.06 2.97 8.84
N GLN A 261 -13.16 3.97 8.95
CA GLN A 261 -12.14 4.02 10.00
C GLN A 261 -12.75 4.45 11.34
N LEU A 262 -13.59 5.50 11.33
CA LEU A 262 -14.16 6.12 12.53
C LEU A 262 -15.68 5.91 12.61
N SER A 263 -16.33 5.65 11.47
CA SER A 263 -17.79 5.51 11.34
C SER A 263 -18.15 4.74 10.07
N ASP A 264 -19.34 4.15 10.02
CA ASP A 264 -19.89 3.56 8.80
C ASP A 264 -20.57 4.65 7.96
N GLN A 265 -19.90 5.12 6.91
CA GLN A 265 -20.43 6.11 5.97
C GLN A 265 -20.92 5.46 4.66
N GLY A 266 -20.77 4.14 4.48
CA GLY A 266 -21.09 3.45 3.24
C GLY A 266 -20.05 3.67 2.11
N GLY A 267 -18.87 4.17 2.46
CA GLY A 267 -17.77 4.45 1.53
C GLY A 267 -17.26 3.20 0.84
N ALA A 268 -17.12 2.09 1.57
CA ALA A 268 -16.68 0.81 1.00
C ALA A 268 -17.67 0.29 -0.07
N ALA A 269 -18.98 0.40 0.17
CA ALA A 269 -19.99 0.03 -0.82
C ALA A 269 -19.98 0.97 -2.03
N LEU A 270 -19.71 2.26 -1.83
CA LEU A 270 -19.49 3.20 -2.92
C LEU A 270 -18.27 2.80 -3.74
N ALA A 271 -17.12 2.59 -3.10
CA ALA A 271 -15.87 2.21 -3.76
C ALA A 271 -16.02 0.91 -4.58
N ALA A 272 -16.73 -0.08 -4.02
CA ALA A 272 -17.04 -1.33 -4.71
C ALA A 272 -17.82 -1.10 -6.01
N ARG A 273 -18.85 -0.22 -6.02
CA ARG A 273 -19.59 0.13 -7.24
C ARG A 273 -18.72 0.77 -8.32
N TYR A 274 -17.66 1.45 -7.94
CA TYR A 274 -16.69 2.07 -8.85
C TYR A 274 -15.53 1.16 -9.22
N GLY A 275 -15.51 -0.11 -8.78
CA GLY A 275 -14.46 -1.07 -9.06
C GLY A 275 -13.12 -0.65 -8.46
N ALA A 276 -13.13 -0.14 -7.23
CA ALA A 276 -11.94 0.29 -6.53
C ALA A 276 -10.93 -0.86 -6.34
N LEU A 277 -9.65 -0.53 -6.35
CA LEU A 277 -8.57 -1.48 -6.03
C LEU A 277 -8.70 -1.98 -4.60
N SER A 278 -8.90 -1.05 -3.68
CA SER A 278 -9.01 -1.36 -2.26
C SER A 278 -9.89 -0.36 -1.51
N VAL A 279 -10.29 -0.81 -0.33
CA VAL A 279 -10.84 0.01 0.75
C VAL A 279 -10.03 -0.26 2.00
N ASP A 280 -9.63 0.79 2.68
CA ASP A 280 -8.54 0.77 3.64
C ASP A 280 -9.04 1.22 5.02
N HIS A 281 -8.54 0.65 6.13
CA HIS A 281 -8.93 0.72 7.55
C HIS A 281 -10.03 -0.26 7.94
N LEU A 282 -11.32 0.07 7.79
CA LEU A 282 -12.48 -0.82 7.89
C LEU A 282 -12.93 -1.21 9.31
N GLU A 283 -12.51 -0.51 10.35
CA GLU A 283 -12.89 -0.80 11.73
C GLU A 283 -14.41 -0.77 11.94
N PHE A 284 -15.11 0.08 11.17
CA PHE A 284 -16.56 0.27 11.25
C PHE A 284 -17.33 -0.35 10.06
N LEU A 285 -16.68 -1.17 9.25
CA LEU A 285 -17.31 -1.79 8.08
C LEU A 285 -18.51 -2.66 8.47
N SER A 286 -19.68 -2.40 7.86
CA SER A 286 -20.89 -3.19 8.05
C SER A 286 -20.91 -4.47 7.20
N GLU A 287 -21.78 -5.42 7.53
CA GLU A 287 -21.99 -6.64 6.73
C GLU A 287 -22.43 -6.32 5.28
N ALA A 288 -23.17 -5.23 5.07
CA ALA A 288 -23.53 -4.77 3.74
C ALA A 288 -22.28 -4.31 2.95
N GLY A 289 -21.35 -3.61 3.61
CA GLY A 289 -20.06 -3.24 3.04
C GLY A 289 -19.21 -4.46 2.71
N VAL A 290 -19.13 -5.45 3.61
CA VAL A 290 -18.44 -6.73 3.35
C VAL A 290 -19.00 -7.42 2.10
N THR A 291 -20.32 -7.50 1.97
CA THR A 291 -20.96 -8.09 0.79
C THR A 291 -20.57 -7.35 -0.50
N ALA A 292 -20.65 -6.02 -0.48
CA ALA A 292 -20.36 -5.21 -1.66
C ALA A 292 -18.91 -5.36 -2.15
N ILE A 293 -17.91 -5.36 -1.22
CA ILE A 293 -16.51 -5.54 -1.60
C ILE A 293 -16.19 -6.97 -2.04
N ALA A 294 -16.87 -7.98 -1.46
CA ALA A 294 -16.74 -9.37 -1.90
C ALA A 294 -17.21 -9.55 -3.34
N GLU A 295 -18.38 -9.00 -3.68
CA GLU A 295 -18.96 -9.09 -5.03
C GLU A 295 -18.15 -8.36 -6.09
N SER A 296 -17.50 -7.25 -5.74
CA SER A 296 -16.68 -6.45 -6.65
C SER A 296 -15.24 -6.97 -6.80
N GLY A 297 -14.76 -7.81 -5.89
CA GLY A 297 -13.36 -8.22 -5.81
C GLY A 297 -12.42 -7.13 -5.27
N THR A 298 -12.96 -6.09 -4.64
CA THR A 298 -12.18 -5.03 -3.98
C THR A 298 -11.41 -5.59 -2.79
N VAL A 299 -10.13 -5.24 -2.64
CA VAL A 299 -9.27 -5.70 -1.55
C VAL A 299 -9.56 -4.92 -0.27
N ALA A 300 -9.63 -5.61 0.87
CA ALA A 300 -9.70 -5.01 2.20
C ALA A 300 -8.27 -4.80 2.74
N VAL A 301 -7.83 -3.56 2.90
CA VAL A 301 -6.50 -3.25 3.46
C VAL A 301 -6.61 -2.99 4.95
N LEU A 302 -5.94 -3.81 5.73
CA LEU A 302 -5.91 -3.75 7.19
C LEU A 302 -4.65 -3.03 7.67
N LEU A 303 -4.82 -2.08 8.60
CA LEU A 303 -3.79 -1.16 9.04
C LEU A 303 -3.52 -1.28 10.56
N PRO A 304 -2.89 -2.39 10.99
CA PRO A 304 -2.74 -2.69 12.42
C PRO A 304 -1.84 -1.69 13.15
N GLY A 305 -0.94 -1.00 12.46
CA GLY A 305 -0.09 0.04 13.03
C GLY A 305 -0.90 1.26 13.47
N ALA A 306 -1.83 1.73 12.64
CA ALA A 306 -2.73 2.83 12.95
C ALA A 306 -3.67 2.46 14.12
N PHE A 307 -4.29 1.29 14.05
CA PHE A 307 -5.14 0.76 15.12
C PHE A 307 -4.42 0.76 16.48
N TYR A 308 -3.20 0.23 16.52
CA TYR A 308 -2.38 0.18 17.73
C TYR A 308 -2.00 1.57 18.24
N PHE A 309 -1.47 2.41 17.36
CA PHE A 309 -0.93 3.71 17.75
C PHE A 309 -2.03 4.69 18.22
N LEU A 310 -3.23 4.58 17.65
CA LEU A 310 -4.40 5.35 18.08
C LEU A 310 -5.03 4.80 19.35
N GLY A 311 -4.74 3.57 19.74
CA GLY A 311 -5.37 2.89 20.88
C GLY A 311 -6.81 2.50 20.60
N GLU A 312 -7.12 2.19 19.33
CA GLU A 312 -8.45 1.77 18.92
C GLU A 312 -8.89 0.47 19.59
N THR A 313 -10.18 0.29 19.73
CA THR A 313 -10.77 -0.88 20.41
C THR A 313 -11.72 -1.66 19.49
N LYS A 314 -12.28 -1.01 18.47
CA LYS A 314 -13.17 -1.68 17.51
C LYS A 314 -12.33 -2.28 16.37
N LEU A 315 -12.33 -3.59 16.30
CA LEU A 315 -11.59 -4.35 15.29
C LEU A 315 -12.29 -4.33 13.93
N PRO A 316 -11.54 -4.31 12.81
CA PRO A 316 -12.09 -4.63 11.50
C PRO A 316 -12.79 -6.00 11.52
N PRO A 317 -13.86 -6.21 10.72
CA PRO A 317 -14.66 -7.44 10.77
C PRO A 317 -13.97 -8.62 10.04
N VAL A 318 -12.73 -8.94 10.42
CA VAL A 318 -11.91 -10.00 9.82
C VAL A 318 -12.64 -11.34 9.67
N PRO A 319 -13.42 -11.81 10.69
CA PRO A 319 -14.19 -13.05 10.52
C PRO A 319 -15.22 -12.99 9.38
N SER A 320 -15.86 -11.85 9.17
CA SER A 320 -16.83 -11.65 8.09
C SER A 320 -16.13 -11.55 6.73
N LEU A 321 -15.03 -10.80 6.62
CA LEU A 321 -14.21 -10.72 5.42
C LEU A 321 -13.72 -12.10 4.99
N ARG A 322 -13.20 -12.89 5.95
CA ARG A 322 -12.73 -14.26 5.69
C ARG A 322 -13.86 -15.19 5.20
N ARG A 323 -15.04 -15.14 5.83
CA ARG A 323 -16.21 -15.95 5.40
C ARG A 323 -16.69 -15.58 4.01
N ALA A 324 -16.63 -14.29 3.66
CA ALA A 324 -17.03 -13.78 2.36
C ALA A 324 -15.97 -13.99 1.26
N GLY A 325 -14.78 -14.49 1.62
CA GLY A 325 -13.67 -14.69 0.67
C GLY A 325 -13.05 -13.40 0.16
N VAL A 326 -13.20 -12.29 0.90
CA VAL A 326 -12.58 -11.01 0.55
C VAL A 326 -11.07 -11.10 0.69
N PRO A 327 -10.28 -10.75 -0.35
CA PRO A 327 -8.84 -10.65 -0.21
C PRO A 327 -8.48 -9.59 0.84
N MET A 328 -7.62 -9.95 1.80
CA MET A 328 -7.17 -9.04 2.86
C MET A 328 -5.69 -8.73 2.66
N ALA A 329 -5.35 -7.46 2.46
CA ALA A 329 -3.98 -6.97 2.46
C ALA A 329 -3.61 -6.37 3.82
N VAL A 330 -2.30 -6.32 4.11
CA VAL A 330 -1.73 -5.71 5.32
C VAL A 330 -0.70 -4.69 4.91
N ALA A 331 -0.79 -3.48 5.45
CA ALA A 331 0.11 -2.40 5.11
C ALA A 331 0.51 -1.58 6.34
N THR A 332 1.55 -0.73 6.20
CA THR A 332 2.09 0.04 7.32
C THR A 332 1.25 1.25 7.68
N ASP A 333 0.54 1.83 6.72
CA ASP A 333 -0.01 3.19 6.87
C ASP A 333 1.07 4.19 7.32
N CYS A 334 2.32 4.00 6.86
CA CYS A 334 3.45 4.81 7.32
C CYS A 334 3.17 6.30 7.14
N ASN A 335 2.87 6.98 8.27
CA ASN A 335 2.56 8.40 8.31
C ASN A 335 3.00 9.01 9.65
N PRO A 336 3.18 10.34 9.77
CA PRO A 336 3.72 10.93 10.99
C PRO A 336 2.74 10.99 12.15
N GLY A 337 1.42 10.84 11.89
CA GLY A 337 0.36 11.13 12.85
C GLY A 337 -0.24 9.92 13.56
N THR A 338 -0.57 8.92 12.80
CA THR A 338 -1.36 7.77 13.25
C THR A 338 -0.63 6.44 13.13
N SER A 339 0.45 6.37 12.34
CA SER A 339 1.28 5.17 12.20
C SER A 339 2.74 5.53 11.88
N PRO A 340 3.50 6.08 12.83
CA PRO A 340 4.89 6.49 12.58
C PRO A 340 5.85 5.28 12.57
N ALA A 341 5.44 4.19 11.95
CA ALA A 341 6.18 2.94 11.83
C ALA A 341 6.62 2.69 10.38
N VAL A 342 7.84 2.22 10.20
CA VAL A 342 8.45 1.91 8.90
C VAL A 342 8.87 0.44 8.87
N SER A 343 7.98 -0.46 9.28
CA SER A 343 8.24 -1.89 9.37
C SER A 343 7.03 -2.70 8.93
N ILE A 344 7.12 -3.30 7.74
CA ILE A 344 6.07 -4.21 7.24
C ILE A 344 6.06 -5.52 8.05
N LEU A 345 7.23 -6.00 8.51
CA LEU A 345 7.31 -7.22 9.31
C LEU A 345 6.61 -7.06 10.66
N LEU A 346 6.71 -5.89 11.28
CA LEU A 346 5.95 -5.57 12.48
C LEU A 346 4.45 -5.56 12.22
N MET A 347 4.01 -5.04 11.06
CA MET A 347 2.60 -5.04 10.68
C MET A 347 2.06 -6.45 10.51
N LEU A 348 2.82 -7.38 9.91
CA LEU A 348 2.43 -8.79 9.82
C LEU A 348 2.23 -9.41 11.20
N ASN A 349 3.15 -9.14 12.14
CA ASN A 349 3.02 -9.62 13.52
C ASN A 349 1.77 -9.04 14.21
N MET A 350 1.54 -7.72 14.07
CA MET A 350 0.37 -7.05 14.64
C MET A 350 -0.94 -7.54 14.01
N ALA A 351 -0.99 -7.79 12.70
CA ALA A 351 -2.16 -8.37 12.05
C ALA A 351 -2.52 -9.75 12.62
N CYS A 352 -1.53 -10.58 12.90
CA CYS A 352 -1.76 -11.86 13.58
C CYS A 352 -2.23 -11.68 15.02
N THR A 353 -1.57 -10.83 15.80
CA THR A 353 -1.81 -10.71 17.25
C THR A 353 -3.06 -9.92 17.57
N LEU A 354 -3.31 -8.81 16.86
CA LEU A 354 -4.45 -7.91 17.10
C LEU A 354 -5.68 -8.33 16.30
N PHE A 355 -5.53 -8.57 14.99
CA PHE A 355 -6.66 -8.83 14.08
C PHE A 355 -6.95 -10.32 13.88
N ARG A 356 -6.11 -11.22 14.44
CA ARG A 356 -6.30 -12.67 14.36
C ARG A 356 -6.23 -13.23 12.94
N LEU A 357 -5.40 -12.64 12.10
CA LEU A 357 -4.98 -13.29 10.86
C LEU A 357 -4.07 -14.47 11.19
N THR A 358 -4.16 -15.52 10.37
CA THR A 358 -3.10 -16.55 10.40
C THR A 358 -1.80 -15.98 9.81
N PRO A 359 -0.62 -16.52 10.15
CA PRO A 359 0.63 -16.08 9.52
C PRO A 359 0.62 -16.20 7.99
N GLU A 360 -0.09 -17.22 7.45
CA GLU A 360 -0.29 -17.38 6.01
C GLU A 360 -1.13 -16.23 5.41
N GLU A 361 -2.26 -15.90 6.04
CA GLU A 361 -3.10 -14.77 5.62
C GLU A 361 -2.33 -13.45 5.69
N ALA A 362 -1.55 -13.22 6.75
CA ALA A 362 -0.76 -12.01 6.90
C ALA A 362 0.32 -11.91 5.80
N LEU A 363 1.05 -13.00 5.53
CA LEU A 363 2.06 -13.02 4.46
C LEU A 363 1.41 -12.87 3.07
N ALA A 364 0.26 -13.52 2.83
CA ALA A 364 -0.51 -13.33 1.60
C ALA A 364 -0.95 -11.87 1.44
N GLY A 365 -1.33 -11.22 2.52
CA GLY A 365 -1.74 -9.81 2.56
C GLY A 365 -0.62 -8.81 2.29
N ALA A 366 0.64 -9.21 2.37
CA ALA A 366 1.80 -8.38 2.00
C ALA A 366 2.55 -8.94 0.77
N THR A 367 1.93 -9.83 -0.02
CA THR A 367 2.55 -10.41 -1.22
C THR A 367 1.57 -10.57 -2.37
N ARG A 368 0.50 -11.33 -2.18
CA ARG A 368 -0.41 -11.79 -3.24
C ARG A 368 -1.68 -10.94 -3.37
N HIS A 369 -2.12 -10.36 -2.27
CA HIS A 369 -3.37 -9.59 -2.21
C HIS A 369 -3.23 -8.09 -2.35
#